data_0a76c6503f569bd4e0beb4654a234921
#
_entry.id   0a76c6503f569bd4e0beb4654a234921
#
_cell.length_a   1.000
_cell.length_b   1.000
_cell.length_c   1.000
_cell.angle_alpha   90.00
_cell.angle_beta   90.00
_cell.angle_gamma   90.00
#
_symmetry.space_group_name_H-M   'P 1'
#
loop_
_entity.id
_entity.type
_entity.pdbx_description
1 polymer ?
#
loop_
_entity_poly.entity_id
_entity_poly.type
_entity_poly.pdbx_seq_one_letter_code
_entity_poly.pdbx_strand_id
1 'polypeptide(L)'
;MERIMEAKEVVLAYWQAMKSNDFAKASEWLSLDFEGFWPQSGELIVGRENFIAINTDYPANGVWTFDIHSVVCEGATVVTDVVITDGVQKARAITFHTVEKALICKQKEFWPDPMPAQTWRSKWVKIVQESFD
;
A
#
# COMPACT_ATOMS: atom_id res chain seq x y z
N MET A 1 -30.34 11.94 -4.75
CA MET A 1 -29.78 10.63 -5.13
C MET A 1 -28.40 10.48 -4.53
N GLU A 2 -28.19 9.46 -3.76
CA GLU A 2 -26.87 9.20 -3.20
C GLU A 2 -25.88 8.81 -4.28
N ARG A 3 -24.69 9.39 -4.20
CA ARG A 3 -23.60 9.03 -5.08
C ARG A 3 -22.92 7.76 -4.57
N ILE A 4 -22.77 6.77 -5.42
CA ILE A 4 -22.03 5.56 -5.10
C ILE A 4 -20.55 5.84 -5.35
N MET A 5 -19.71 5.67 -4.33
CA MET A 5 -18.26 5.81 -4.49
C MET A 5 -17.70 4.65 -5.30
N GLU A 6 -16.92 4.98 -6.31
CA GLU A 6 -16.20 3.99 -7.11
C GLU A 6 -15.00 3.45 -6.33
N ALA A 7 -14.55 2.25 -6.71
CA ALA A 7 -13.43 1.58 -6.05
C ALA A 7 -12.18 2.47 -5.96
N LYS A 8 -11.84 3.16 -7.05
CA LYS A 8 -10.69 4.08 -7.07
C LYS A 8 -10.83 5.18 -6.03
N GLU A 9 -12.02 5.76 -5.90
CA GLU A 9 -12.26 6.84 -4.93
C GLU A 9 -12.08 6.37 -3.49
N VAL A 10 -12.54 5.16 -3.19
CA VAL A 10 -12.39 4.56 -1.86
C VAL A 10 -10.92 4.37 -1.52
N VAL A 11 -10.14 3.84 -2.45
CA VAL A 11 -8.71 3.60 -2.24
C VAL A 11 -7.94 4.92 -2.09
N LEU A 12 -8.26 5.93 -2.87
CA LEU A 12 -7.63 7.25 -2.72
C LEU A 12 -7.98 7.89 -1.39
N ALA A 13 -9.22 7.75 -0.92
CA ALA A 13 -9.63 8.23 0.40
C ALA A 13 -8.89 7.51 1.52
N TYR A 14 -8.69 6.19 1.37
CA TYR A 14 -7.89 5.39 2.30
C TYR A 14 -6.45 5.93 2.40
N TRP A 15 -5.77 6.14 1.26
CA TRP A 15 -4.41 6.69 1.28
C TRP A 15 -4.36 8.10 1.85
N GLN A 16 -5.38 8.92 1.57
CA GLN A 16 -5.46 10.26 2.17
C GLN A 16 -5.56 10.18 3.69
N ALA A 17 -6.34 9.21 4.21
CA ALA A 17 -6.43 8.99 5.65
C ALA A 17 -5.11 8.47 6.23
N MET A 18 -4.40 7.60 5.49
CA MET A 18 -3.07 7.12 5.91
C MET A 18 -2.08 8.27 6.10
N LYS A 19 -2.16 9.31 5.26
CA LYS A 19 -1.28 10.48 5.35
C LYS A 19 -1.40 11.23 6.68
N SER A 20 -2.52 11.09 7.38
CA SER A 20 -2.70 11.70 8.70
C SER A 20 -1.88 11.00 9.78
N ASN A 21 -1.38 9.79 9.54
CA ASN A 21 -0.77 8.89 10.50
C ASN A 21 -1.73 8.46 11.63
N ASP A 22 -3.01 8.75 11.48
CA ASP A 22 -4.06 8.19 12.34
C ASP A 22 -4.61 6.94 11.65
N PHE A 23 -4.05 5.80 12.01
CA PHE A 23 -4.38 4.54 11.34
C PHE A 23 -5.75 4.00 11.73
N ALA A 24 -6.28 4.42 12.87
CA ALA A 24 -7.67 4.15 13.22
C ALA A 24 -8.62 4.82 12.22
N LYS A 25 -8.31 6.07 11.85
CA LYS A 25 -9.07 6.81 10.85
C LYS A 25 -8.98 6.14 9.47
N ALA A 26 -7.78 5.71 9.08
CA ALA A 26 -7.60 4.98 7.83
C ALA A 26 -8.37 3.66 7.80
N SER A 27 -8.47 2.97 8.94
CA SER A 27 -9.18 1.71 9.05
C SER A 27 -10.69 1.82 8.81
N GLU A 28 -11.25 3.02 8.90
CA GLU A 28 -12.67 3.25 8.61
C GLU A 28 -13.01 2.96 7.14
N TRP A 29 -12.00 2.96 6.26
CA TRP A 29 -12.16 2.61 4.85
C TRP A 29 -12.03 1.12 4.59
N LEU A 30 -11.76 0.31 5.63
CA LEU A 30 -11.67 -1.14 5.55
C LEU A 30 -12.96 -1.79 6.05
N SER A 31 -13.32 -2.95 5.47
CA SER A 31 -14.46 -3.71 5.97
C SER A 31 -14.15 -4.33 7.34
N LEU A 32 -15.19 -4.73 8.07
CA LEU A 32 -15.00 -5.37 9.38
C LEU A 32 -14.26 -6.70 9.28
N ASP A 33 -14.46 -7.42 8.16
CA ASP A 33 -13.79 -8.68 7.88
C ASP A 33 -12.53 -8.53 7.01
N PHE A 34 -11.93 -7.34 7.02
CA PHE A 34 -10.74 -7.02 6.24
C PHE A 34 -9.62 -8.04 6.43
N GLU A 35 -8.96 -8.38 5.32
CA GLU A 35 -7.74 -9.19 5.32
C GLU A 35 -6.67 -8.51 4.48
N GLY A 36 -5.49 -8.33 5.07
CA GLY A 36 -4.31 -7.79 4.39
C GLY A 36 -3.21 -8.84 4.34
N PHE A 37 -2.80 -9.21 3.14
CA PHE A 37 -1.82 -10.27 2.93
C PHE A 37 -0.49 -9.71 2.44
N TRP A 38 0.60 -10.10 3.09
CA TRP A 38 1.98 -9.81 2.68
C TRP A 38 2.63 -11.09 2.15
N PRO A 39 2.58 -11.34 0.82
CA PRO A 39 3.06 -12.61 0.26
C PRO A 39 4.54 -12.90 0.51
N GLN A 40 5.38 -11.87 0.61
CA GLN A 40 6.83 -12.06 0.79
C GLN A 40 7.18 -12.70 2.13
N SER A 41 6.39 -12.45 3.17
CA SER A 41 6.59 -13.06 4.49
C SER A 41 5.54 -14.14 4.80
N GLY A 42 4.43 -14.17 4.03
CA GLY A 42 3.31 -15.07 4.28
C GLY A 42 2.39 -14.62 5.39
N GLU A 43 2.53 -13.37 5.86
CA GLU A 43 1.73 -12.85 6.97
C GLU A 43 0.37 -12.36 6.50
N LEU A 44 -0.67 -12.66 7.29
CA LEU A 44 -2.04 -12.19 7.04
C LEU A 44 -2.49 -11.33 8.21
N ILE A 45 -2.87 -10.09 7.90
CA ILE A 45 -3.47 -9.17 8.86
C ILE A 45 -4.98 -9.37 8.81
N VAL A 46 -5.60 -9.74 9.92
CA VAL A 46 -7.04 -9.99 10.00
C VAL A 46 -7.70 -8.90 10.84
N GLY A 47 -8.64 -8.18 10.22
CA GLY A 47 -9.46 -7.18 10.90
C GLY A 47 -8.81 -5.81 11.07
N ARG A 48 -9.67 -4.84 11.42
CA ARG A 48 -9.26 -3.44 11.58
C ARG A 48 -8.29 -3.23 12.75
N GLU A 49 -8.54 -3.91 13.87
CA GLU A 49 -7.73 -3.72 15.08
C GLU A 49 -6.28 -4.11 14.87
N ASN A 50 -6.05 -5.24 14.19
CA ASN A 50 -4.69 -5.68 13.88
C ASN A 50 -4.02 -4.75 12.85
N PHE A 51 -4.78 -4.24 11.88
CA PHE A 51 -4.29 -3.24 10.95
C PHE A 51 -3.82 -1.99 11.68
N ILE A 52 -4.64 -1.48 12.60
CA ILE A 52 -4.30 -0.29 13.39
C ILE A 52 -3.05 -0.53 14.22
N ALA A 53 -2.99 -1.66 14.91
CA ALA A 53 -1.87 -2.00 15.81
C ALA A 53 -0.55 -2.11 15.06
N ILE A 54 -0.52 -2.84 13.95
CA ILE A 54 0.70 -3.02 13.14
C ILE A 54 1.20 -1.69 12.61
N ASN A 55 0.32 -0.86 12.06
CA ASN A 55 0.73 0.43 11.49
C ASN A 55 1.15 1.42 12.57
N THR A 56 0.47 1.41 13.71
CA THR A 56 0.80 2.30 14.84
C THR A 56 2.13 1.94 15.49
N ASP A 57 2.40 0.65 15.66
CA ASP A 57 3.59 0.15 16.34
C ASP A 57 4.77 -0.08 15.40
N TYR A 58 4.59 0.12 14.09
CA TYR A 58 5.67 -0.08 13.13
C TYR A 58 6.84 0.86 13.46
N PRO A 59 8.08 0.32 13.57
CA PRO A 59 9.23 1.13 13.96
C PRO A 59 9.45 2.29 12.98
N ALA A 60 9.41 3.51 13.50
CA ALA A 60 9.53 4.72 12.69
C ALA A 60 10.47 5.72 13.34
N ASN A 61 11.19 6.47 12.52
CA ASN A 61 12.08 7.55 12.94
C ASN A 61 11.41 8.92 12.86
N GLY A 62 10.18 8.97 12.41
CA GLY A 62 9.41 10.19 12.25
C GLY A 62 8.02 9.89 11.69
N VAL A 63 7.35 10.94 11.26
CA VAL A 63 6.02 10.82 10.64
C VAL A 63 6.15 10.15 9.28
N TRP A 64 5.26 9.21 8.98
CA TRP A 64 5.20 8.55 7.69
C TRP A 64 4.59 9.48 6.64
N THR A 65 5.24 9.59 5.49
CA THR A 65 4.69 10.24 4.31
C THR A 65 4.40 9.20 3.24
N PHE A 66 3.35 9.44 2.46
CA PHE A 66 2.87 8.50 1.44
C PHE A 66 2.71 9.27 0.14
N ASP A 67 3.48 8.87 -0.89
CA ASP A 67 3.47 9.51 -2.20
C ASP A 67 2.95 8.51 -3.23
N ILE A 68 1.76 8.77 -3.78
CA ILE A 68 1.10 7.88 -4.72
C ILE A 68 1.63 8.17 -6.12
N HIS A 69 2.35 7.20 -6.69
CA HIS A 69 2.95 7.31 -8.03
C HIS A 69 2.02 6.82 -9.13
N SER A 70 1.23 5.78 -8.86
CA SER A 70 0.34 5.19 -9.86
C SER A 70 -0.91 4.63 -9.21
N VAL A 71 -2.03 4.77 -9.91
CA VAL A 71 -3.31 4.14 -9.53
C VAL A 71 -3.91 3.52 -10.78
N VAL A 72 -4.18 2.22 -10.74
CA VAL A 72 -4.80 1.50 -11.84
C VAL A 72 -6.05 0.81 -11.31
N CYS A 73 -7.17 0.99 -11.97
CA CYS A 73 -8.45 0.43 -11.53
C CYS A 73 -9.07 -0.43 -12.63
N GLU A 74 -9.47 -1.63 -12.25
CA GLU A 74 -10.25 -2.51 -13.10
C GLU A 74 -11.37 -3.12 -12.25
N GLY A 75 -12.60 -2.67 -12.47
CA GLY A 75 -13.75 -3.13 -11.68
C GLY A 75 -13.57 -2.85 -10.20
N ALA A 76 -13.65 -3.91 -9.38
CA ALA A 76 -13.50 -3.82 -7.94
C ALA A 76 -12.03 -3.84 -7.47
N THR A 77 -11.09 -4.03 -8.39
CA THR A 77 -9.66 -4.12 -8.07
C THR A 77 -8.95 -2.82 -8.38
N VAL A 78 -8.23 -2.30 -7.41
CA VAL A 78 -7.42 -1.08 -7.57
C VAL A 78 -5.99 -1.42 -7.17
N VAL A 79 -5.04 -1.10 -8.05
CA VAL A 79 -3.62 -1.31 -7.78
C VAL A 79 -2.96 0.05 -7.57
N THR A 80 -2.23 0.19 -6.48
CA THR A 80 -1.49 1.42 -6.19
C THR A 80 -0.01 1.14 -6.03
N ASP A 81 0.80 2.10 -6.50
CA ASP A 81 2.24 2.14 -6.31
C ASP A 81 2.53 3.38 -5.46
N VAL A 82 2.97 3.16 -4.22
CA VAL A 82 3.13 4.22 -3.24
C VAL A 82 4.54 4.17 -2.64
N VAL A 83 5.21 5.31 -2.63
CA VAL A 83 6.49 5.45 -1.92
C VAL A 83 6.23 5.97 -0.53
N ILE A 84 6.80 5.28 0.46
CA ILE A 84 6.56 5.53 1.88
C ILE A 84 7.90 5.81 2.54
N THR A 85 7.98 6.90 3.30
CA THR A 85 9.18 7.24 4.04
C THR A 85 8.85 7.92 5.38
N ASP A 86 9.70 7.69 6.38
CA ASP A 86 9.66 8.41 7.66
C ASP A 86 10.76 9.47 7.76
N GLY A 87 11.43 9.75 6.63
CA GLY A 87 12.56 10.66 6.56
C GLY A 87 13.91 9.95 6.64
N VAL A 88 13.96 8.71 7.10
CA VAL A 88 15.17 7.88 7.21
C VAL A 88 15.02 6.61 6.40
N GLN A 89 13.96 5.85 6.66
CA GLN A 89 13.62 4.64 5.90
C GLN A 89 12.83 5.03 4.67
N LYS A 90 13.02 4.31 3.58
CA LYS A 90 12.26 4.50 2.34
C LYS A 90 11.85 3.14 1.80
N ALA A 91 10.57 3.00 1.52
CA ALA A 91 10.01 1.76 1.01
C ALA A 91 9.02 2.04 -0.10
N ARG A 92 8.72 1.02 -0.89
CA ARG A 92 7.71 1.07 -1.94
C ARG A 92 6.68 0.00 -1.66
N ALA A 93 5.42 0.37 -1.69
CA ALA A 93 4.32 -0.58 -1.52
C ALA A 93 3.55 -0.71 -2.84
N ILE A 94 3.47 -1.93 -3.36
CA ILE A 94 2.61 -2.26 -4.50
C ILE A 94 1.44 -3.04 -3.93
N THR A 95 0.26 -2.43 -3.93
CA THR A 95 -0.91 -2.96 -3.24
C THR A 95 -2.05 -3.21 -4.20
N PHE A 96 -2.59 -4.44 -4.17
CA PHE A 96 -3.81 -4.81 -4.86
C PHE A 96 -4.94 -4.75 -3.86
N HIS A 97 -5.84 -3.77 -4.03
CA HIS A 97 -6.99 -3.57 -3.15
C HIS A 97 -8.23 -4.16 -3.81
N THR A 98 -9.05 -4.85 -3.03
CA THR A 98 -10.37 -5.29 -3.47
C THR A 98 -11.41 -4.47 -2.71
N VAL A 99 -12.32 -3.82 -3.44
CA VAL A 99 -13.34 -2.94 -2.86
C VAL A 99 -14.71 -3.56 -3.07
N GLU A 100 -15.47 -3.67 -1.99
CA GLU A 100 -16.86 -4.12 -2.01
C GLU A 100 -17.68 -3.22 -1.10
N LYS A 101 -18.84 -2.79 -1.56
CA LYS A 101 -19.77 -1.94 -0.76
C LYS A 101 -19.06 -0.70 -0.21
N ALA A 102 -18.25 -0.05 -1.04
CA ALA A 102 -17.50 1.15 -0.72
C ALA A 102 -16.49 1.00 0.42
N LEU A 103 -16.02 -0.22 0.70
CA LEU A 103 -14.97 -0.50 1.66
C LEU A 103 -13.93 -1.45 1.07
N ILE A 104 -12.70 -1.32 1.51
CA ILE A 104 -11.63 -2.23 1.13
C ILE A 104 -11.77 -3.50 1.97
N CYS A 105 -12.07 -4.63 1.34
CA CYS A 105 -12.21 -5.90 2.05
C CYS A 105 -10.94 -6.74 2.04
N LYS A 106 -10.09 -6.55 1.04
CA LYS A 106 -8.82 -7.27 0.92
C LYS A 106 -7.72 -6.37 0.39
N GLN A 107 -6.51 -6.62 0.85
CA GLN A 107 -5.30 -6.07 0.26
C GLN A 107 -4.29 -7.21 0.10
N LYS A 108 -3.60 -7.23 -1.03
CA LYS A 108 -2.40 -8.04 -1.24
C LYS A 108 -1.27 -7.06 -1.54
N GLU A 109 -0.28 -6.99 -0.66
CA GLU A 109 0.70 -5.92 -0.70
C GLU A 109 2.11 -6.47 -0.74
N PHE A 110 2.86 -5.99 -1.74
CA PHE A 110 4.26 -6.34 -1.95
C PHE A 110 5.14 -5.16 -1.58
N TRP A 111 6.30 -5.49 -0.99
CA TRP A 111 7.32 -4.53 -0.59
C TRP A 111 8.61 -4.87 -1.33
N PRO A 112 8.74 -4.49 -2.62
CA PRO A 112 9.91 -4.86 -3.41
C PRO A 112 11.17 -4.17 -2.89
N ASP A 113 12.22 -4.97 -2.68
CA ASP A 113 13.52 -4.47 -2.28
C ASP A 113 14.48 -4.45 -3.47
N PRO A 114 15.36 -3.44 -3.56
CA PRO A 114 16.43 -3.44 -4.56
C PRO A 114 17.30 -4.68 -4.42
N MET A 115 17.79 -5.18 -5.54
CA MET A 115 18.71 -6.33 -5.55
C MET A 115 19.86 -6.06 -6.50
N PRO A 116 21.04 -6.67 -6.28
CA PRO A 116 22.17 -6.49 -7.19
C PRO A 116 21.87 -7.04 -8.59
N ALA A 117 22.35 -6.33 -9.61
CA ALA A 117 22.25 -6.81 -10.98
C ALA A 117 23.10 -8.06 -11.15
N GLN A 118 22.56 -9.06 -11.85
CA GLN A 118 23.26 -10.32 -12.07
C GLN A 118 24.26 -10.20 -13.22
N THR A 119 25.47 -10.72 -13.01
CA THR A 119 26.58 -10.53 -13.95
C THR A 119 26.39 -11.27 -15.28
N TRP A 120 25.68 -12.43 -15.28
CA TRP A 120 25.53 -13.23 -16.49
C TRP A 120 24.81 -12.53 -17.63
N ARG A 121 23.95 -11.53 -17.29
CA ARG A 121 23.17 -10.77 -18.28
C ARG A 121 23.71 -9.36 -18.55
N SER A 122 24.89 -9.05 -18.01
CA SER A 122 25.46 -7.67 -18.04
C SER A 122 25.63 -7.09 -19.44
N LYS A 123 25.94 -7.91 -20.46
CA LYS A 123 26.11 -7.41 -21.83
C LYS A 123 24.82 -7.02 -22.54
N TRP A 124 23.67 -7.39 -22.01
CA TRP A 124 22.37 -7.09 -22.62
C TRP A 124 21.54 -6.07 -21.87
N VAL A 125 22.06 -5.57 -20.76
CA VAL A 125 21.36 -4.59 -19.95
C VAL A 125 22.25 -3.39 -19.66
N LYS A 126 21.62 -2.28 -19.35
CA LYS A 126 22.29 -1.08 -18.92
C LYS A 126 21.91 -0.80 -17.48
N ILE A 127 22.90 -0.56 -16.63
CA ILE A 127 22.63 -0.20 -15.25
C ILE A 127 22.26 1.27 -15.19
N VAL A 128 21.10 1.56 -14.61
CA VAL A 128 20.67 2.94 -14.37
C VAL A 128 20.51 3.14 -12.87
N GLN A 129 20.67 4.37 -12.42
CA GLN A 129 20.43 4.68 -11.03
C GLN A 129 18.94 4.54 -10.75
N GLU A 130 18.60 3.87 -9.64
CA GLU A 130 17.20 3.69 -9.26
C GLU A 130 16.54 5.03 -9.00
N SER A 131 15.31 5.17 -9.51
CA SER A 131 14.48 6.32 -9.26
C SER A 131 13.11 5.82 -8.77
N PHE A 132 12.56 6.48 -7.76
CA PHE A 132 11.20 6.22 -7.29
C PHE A 132 10.16 7.08 -8.01
N ASP A 133 10.56 7.75 -9.06
CA ASP A 133 9.66 8.59 -9.87
C ASP A 133 8.80 7.78 -10.85
#